data_22ebcd34039db65135c62d6485c17214
#
_entry.id   22ebcd34039db65135c62d6485c17214
#
_cell.length_a   1.000
_cell.length_b   1.000
_cell.length_c   1.000
_cell.angle_alpha   90.00
_cell.angle_beta   90.00
_cell.angle_gamma   90.00
#
_symmetry.space_group_name_H-M   'P 1'
#
loop_
_entity.id
_entity.type
_entity.pdbx_description
1 polymer ?
#
loop_
_entity_poly.entity_id
_entity_poly.type
_entity_poly.pdbx_seq_one_letter_code
_entity_poly.pdbx_strand_id
1 'polypeptide(L)'
;VRMLSERYGRVFIHGGGGAEQAFAEEMERTYPNVTALYGKVRFAGEMDLIANLDCVVTMDSLVMHLASLVATPVVSVWGATHPGLGFLGYGVSSGNVLQADMACRPCSVFGNKPCRYGDYRCLKAVTPEMAARRVAEITGSLPECSGNG
;
A
#
# COMPACT_ATOMS: atom_id res chain seq x y z
N VAL A 1 -1.69 -9.51 -0.52
CA VAL A 1 -2.79 -9.86 0.38
C VAL A 1 -2.38 -11.04 1.26
N ARG A 2 -2.04 -12.22 0.69
CA ARG A 2 -1.72 -13.46 1.43
C ARG A 2 -0.79 -13.23 2.63
N MET A 3 0.38 -12.63 2.44
CA MET A 3 1.36 -12.40 3.52
C MET A 3 0.81 -11.55 4.68
N LEU A 4 -0.09 -10.61 4.39
CA LEU A 4 -0.74 -9.79 5.41
C LEU A 4 -1.86 -10.56 6.10
N SER A 5 -2.67 -11.34 5.37
CA SER A 5 -3.74 -12.15 5.97
C SER A 5 -3.23 -13.25 6.89
N GLU A 6 -2.04 -13.80 6.60
CA GLU A 6 -1.39 -14.80 7.46
C GLU A 6 -0.84 -14.21 8.79
N ARG A 7 -0.63 -12.89 8.84
CA ARG A 7 0.03 -12.22 9.97
C ARG A 7 -0.90 -11.36 10.81
N TYR A 8 -1.90 -10.73 10.20
CA TYR A 8 -2.76 -9.75 10.86
C TYR A 8 -4.18 -10.28 11.02
N GLY A 9 -4.83 -9.91 12.11
CA GLY A 9 -6.18 -10.38 12.43
C GLY A 9 -7.24 -9.91 11.43
N ARG A 10 -7.05 -8.74 10.81
CA ARG A 10 -7.94 -8.20 9.78
C ARG A 10 -7.17 -7.47 8.70
N VAL A 11 -7.58 -7.66 7.46
CA VAL A 11 -7.04 -6.97 6.28
C VAL A 11 -8.21 -6.38 5.49
N PHE A 12 -8.16 -5.09 5.21
CA PHE A 12 -9.17 -4.41 4.42
C PHE A 12 -8.60 -4.07 3.05
N ILE A 13 -9.35 -4.32 2.00
CA ILE A 13 -8.97 -3.93 0.63
C ILE A 13 -9.86 -2.78 0.20
N HIS A 14 -9.26 -1.61 0.08
CA HIS A 14 -9.86 -0.44 -0.53
C HIS A 14 -9.61 -0.49 -2.04
N GLY A 15 -10.60 -0.14 -2.85
CA GLY A 15 -10.45 -0.11 -4.29
C GLY A 15 -11.61 0.62 -4.95
N GLY A 16 -11.39 1.03 -6.19
CA GLY A 16 -12.44 1.55 -7.07
C GLY A 16 -13.31 0.43 -7.65
N GLY A 17 -14.04 0.74 -8.71
CA GLY A 17 -14.85 -0.25 -9.41
C GLY A 17 -14.05 -1.11 -10.41
N GLY A 18 -14.75 -1.98 -11.12
CA GLY A 18 -14.19 -2.77 -12.21
C GLY A 18 -13.22 -3.85 -11.75
N ALA A 19 -12.03 -3.89 -12.31
CA ALA A 19 -11.04 -4.94 -12.02
C ALA A 19 -10.54 -4.94 -10.56
N GLU A 20 -10.46 -3.76 -9.93
CA GLU A 20 -10.05 -3.65 -8.53
C GLU A 20 -11.10 -4.24 -7.59
N GLN A 21 -12.37 -3.98 -7.88
CA GLN A 21 -13.48 -4.59 -7.13
C GLN A 21 -13.48 -6.11 -7.26
N ALA A 22 -13.39 -6.64 -8.50
CA ALA A 22 -13.36 -8.09 -8.73
C ALA A 22 -12.20 -8.77 -7.99
N PHE A 23 -11.02 -8.15 -8.00
CA PHE A 23 -9.87 -8.62 -7.23
C PHE A 23 -10.14 -8.60 -5.72
N ALA A 24 -10.68 -7.50 -5.18
CA ALA A 24 -10.96 -7.38 -3.75
C ALA A 24 -11.98 -8.44 -3.27
N GLU A 25 -13.04 -8.66 -4.05
CA GLU A 25 -14.06 -9.67 -3.77
C GLU A 25 -13.50 -11.11 -3.86
N GLU A 26 -12.58 -11.38 -4.78
CA GLU A 26 -11.89 -12.65 -4.87
C GLU A 26 -11.02 -12.89 -3.62
N MET A 27 -10.29 -11.88 -3.16
CA MET A 27 -9.48 -11.97 -1.95
C MET A 27 -10.33 -12.15 -0.69
N GLU A 28 -11.48 -11.48 -0.60
CA GLU A 28 -12.44 -11.67 0.49
C GLU A 28 -13.00 -13.10 0.55
N ARG A 29 -13.23 -13.72 -0.61
CA ARG A 29 -13.65 -15.14 -0.68
C ARG A 29 -12.51 -16.11 -0.33
N THR A 30 -11.28 -15.74 -0.63
CA THR A 30 -10.10 -16.61 -0.46
C THR A 30 -9.58 -16.61 0.97
N TYR A 31 -9.65 -15.47 1.66
CA TYR A 31 -9.07 -15.30 3.00
C TYR A 31 -10.13 -14.84 4.00
N PRO A 32 -10.40 -15.61 5.06
CA PRO A 32 -11.54 -15.36 5.98
C PRO A 32 -11.42 -14.05 6.78
N ASN A 33 -10.21 -13.49 6.90
CA ASN A 33 -9.95 -12.24 7.62
C ASN A 33 -9.74 -11.04 6.68
N VAL A 34 -10.01 -11.20 5.39
CA VAL A 34 -9.94 -10.12 4.39
C VAL A 34 -11.36 -9.59 4.12
N THR A 35 -11.49 -8.29 4.04
CA THR A 35 -12.77 -7.62 3.73
C THR A 35 -12.57 -6.61 2.59
N ALA A 36 -13.35 -6.77 1.52
CA ALA A 36 -13.45 -5.80 0.44
C ALA A 36 -14.37 -4.65 0.86
N LEU A 37 -13.92 -3.39 0.71
CA LEU A 37 -14.65 -2.21 1.19
C LEU A 37 -15.56 -1.58 0.14
N TYR A 38 -15.37 -1.88 -1.14
CA TYR A 38 -16.14 -1.27 -2.23
C TYR A 38 -17.65 -1.39 -1.99
N GLY A 39 -18.34 -0.23 -2.01
CA GLY A 39 -19.78 -0.14 -1.79
C GLY A 39 -20.27 -0.45 -0.36
N LYS A 40 -19.40 -0.85 0.56
CA LYS A 40 -19.78 -1.20 1.96
C LYS A 40 -19.66 -0.03 2.91
N VAL A 41 -18.81 0.95 2.60
CA VAL A 41 -18.60 2.14 3.44
C VAL A 41 -18.76 3.42 2.62
N ARG A 42 -19.20 4.48 3.28
CA ARG A 42 -19.23 5.83 2.70
C ARG A 42 -17.92 6.56 3.05
N PHE A 43 -17.61 7.62 2.35
CA PHE A 43 -16.36 8.38 2.52
C PHE A 43 -16.04 8.73 3.99
N ALA A 44 -17.02 9.18 4.77
CA ALA A 44 -16.81 9.45 6.19
C ALA A 44 -16.43 8.19 6.98
N GLY A 45 -17.09 7.06 6.70
CA GLY A 45 -16.76 5.78 7.32
C GLY A 45 -15.40 5.21 6.87
N GLU A 46 -14.96 5.56 5.66
CA GLU A 46 -13.58 5.24 5.20
C GLU A 46 -12.54 5.97 6.05
N MET A 47 -12.74 7.25 6.34
CA MET A 47 -11.86 8.03 7.21
C MET A 47 -11.80 7.45 8.62
N ASP A 48 -12.97 7.12 9.20
CA ASP A 48 -13.06 6.51 10.52
C ASP A 48 -12.35 5.14 10.55
N LEU A 49 -12.54 4.32 9.50
CA LEU A 49 -11.85 3.05 9.38
C LEU A 49 -10.33 3.26 9.30
N ILE A 50 -9.86 4.12 8.39
CA ILE A 50 -8.43 4.39 8.18
C ILE A 50 -7.78 4.89 9.48
N ALA A 51 -8.46 5.74 10.25
CA ALA A 51 -7.97 6.26 11.53
C ALA A 51 -7.75 5.16 12.60
N ASN A 52 -8.38 3.99 12.43
CA ASN A 52 -8.28 2.86 13.35
C ASN A 52 -7.44 1.69 12.79
N LEU A 53 -6.73 1.88 11.68
CA LEU A 53 -5.81 0.89 11.15
C LEU A 53 -4.41 1.05 11.76
N ASP A 54 -3.71 -0.06 11.95
CA ASP A 54 -2.32 -0.07 12.37
C ASP A 54 -1.38 0.45 11.27
N CYS A 55 -1.72 0.20 10.01
CA CYS A 55 -0.92 0.61 8.85
C CYS A 55 -1.75 0.54 7.55
N VAL A 56 -1.44 1.42 6.61
CA VAL A 56 -1.99 1.41 5.25
C VAL A 56 -0.86 1.11 4.25
N VAL A 57 -1.08 0.14 3.35
CA VAL A 57 -0.21 -0.10 2.19
C VAL A 57 -0.92 0.41 0.95
N THR A 58 -0.32 1.33 0.26
CA THR A 58 -0.97 1.98 -0.90
C THR A 58 0.07 2.41 -1.94
N MET A 59 -0.41 2.81 -3.10
CA MET A 59 0.40 3.52 -4.07
C MET A 59 0.26 5.05 -3.87
N ASP A 60 0.78 5.82 -4.80
CA ASP A 60 0.50 7.25 -4.99
C ASP A 60 -0.99 7.43 -5.34
N SER A 61 -1.84 7.55 -4.34
CA SER A 61 -3.30 7.52 -4.45
C SER A 61 -3.99 8.35 -3.38
N LEU A 62 -5.30 8.56 -3.53
CA LEU A 62 -6.14 9.24 -2.55
C LEU A 62 -6.00 8.63 -1.14
N VAL A 63 -5.94 7.30 -1.04
CA VAL A 63 -5.88 6.60 0.26
C VAL A 63 -4.61 6.95 1.04
N MET A 64 -3.48 7.20 0.36
CA MET A 64 -2.27 7.68 1.01
C MET A 64 -2.50 9.02 1.70
N HIS A 65 -3.19 9.94 1.04
CA HIS A 65 -3.49 11.26 1.59
C HIS A 65 -4.49 11.18 2.74
N LEU A 66 -5.54 10.36 2.61
CA LEU A 66 -6.51 10.15 3.68
C LEU A 66 -5.84 9.59 4.94
N ALA A 67 -5.00 8.57 4.79
CA ALA A 67 -4.25 7.98 5.90
C ALA A 67 -3.32 9.01 6.57
N SER A 68 -2.64 9.84 5.76
CA SER A 68 -1.76 10.87 6.30
C SER A 68 -2.52 11.97 7.07
N LEU A 69 -3.75 12.31 6.67
CA LEU A 69 -4.59 13.29 7.37
C LEU A 69 -5.05 12.81 8.76
N VAL A 70 -5.21 11.51 8.95
CA VAL A 70 -5.60 10.92 10.23
C VAL A 70 -4.43 10.30 10.99
N ALA A 71 -3.20 10.59 10.56
CA ALA A 71 -1.94 10.14 11.15
C ALA A 71 -1.78 8.60 11.20
N THR A 72 -2.48 7.85 10.36
CA THR A 72 -2.28 6.42 10.21
C THR A 72 -0.96 6.16 9.46
N PRO A 73 -0.07 5.28 9.95
CA PRO A 73 1.17 4.95 9.27
C PRO A 73 0.93 4.43 7.86
N VAL A 74 1.74 4.90 6.91
CA VAL A 74 1.62 4.53 5.49
C VAL A 74 2.90 3.89 4.98
N VAL A 75 2.78 2.76 4.30
CA VAL A 75 3.78 2.22 3.38
C VAL A 75 3.34 2.54 1.96
N SER A 76 4.09 3.38 1.27
CA SER A 76 3.73 3.83 -0.09
C SER A 76 4.64 3.23 -1.15
N VAL A 77 4.05 2.65 -2.19
CA VAL A 77 4.75 2.04 -3.33
C VAL A 77 4.70 2.98 -4.53
N TRP A 78 5.87 3.25 -5.10
CA TRP A 78 6.03 4.22 -6.19
C TRP A 78 6.63 3.57 -7.43
N GLY A 79 5.94 3.75 -8.55
CA GLY A 79 6.36 3.23 -9.85
C GLY A 79 6.83 4.33 -10.80
N ALA A 80 5.97 4.76 -11.72
CA ALA A 80 6.27 5.76 -12.75
C ALA A 80 6.44 7.18 -12.19
N THR A 81 5.80 7.49 -11.08
CA THR A 81 5.85 8.76 -10.34
C THR A 81 7.03 8.76 -9.35
N HIS A 82 7.22 9.86 -8.63
CA HIS A 82 8.27 9.99 -7.62
C HIS A 82 7.80 10.92 -6.48
N PRO A 83 8.12 10.60 -5.20
CA PRO A 83 7.77 11.47 -4.06
C PRO A 83 8.25 12.92 -4.21
N GLY A 84 9.41 13.12 -4.82
CA GLY A 84 9.98 14.45 -5.08
C GLY A 84 9.18 15.33 -6.06
N LEU A 85 8.12 14.81 -6.69
CA LEU A 85 7.17 15.59 -7.48
C LEU A 85 6.13 16.32 -6.62
N GLY A 86 6.19 16.18 -5.30
CA GLY A 86 5.29 16.87 -4.37
C GLY A 86 3.98 16.12 -4.04
N PHE A 87 3.86 14.87 -4.46
CA PHE A 87 2.65 14.06 -4.22
C PHE A 87 2.74 13.15 -2.98
N LEU A 88 3.84 13.18 -2.22
CA LEU A 88 3.91 12.42 -0.97
C LEU A 88 2.91 12.97 0.06
N GLY A 89 2.17 12.09 0.72
CA GLY A 89 1.23 12.47 1.77
C GLY A 89 1.92 13.22 2.91
N TYR A 90 1.21 14.17 3.51
CA TYR A 90 1.73 14.97 4.61
C TYR A 90 2.17 14.10 5.78
N GLY A 91 3.39 14.29 6.29
CA GLY A 91 3.91 13.53 7.41
C GLY A 91 4.28 12.06 7.11
N VAL A 92 4.11 11.58 5.87
CA VAL A 92 4.55 10.24 5.49
C VAL A 92 6.08 10.17 5.56
N SER A 93 6.60 9.23 6.37
CA SER A 93 8.05 9.03 6.51
C SER A 93 8.68 8.57 5.20
N SER A 94 9.80 9.18 4.82
CA SER A 94 10.59 8.74 3.66
C SER A 94 11.08 7.29 3.79
N GLY A 95 11.29 6.79 5.01
CA GLY A 95 11.63 5.40 5.28
C GLY A 95 10.52 4.40 4.89
N ASN A 96 9.28 4.87 4.76
CA ASN A 96 8.13 4.05 4.37
C ASN A 96 7.81 4.14 2.87
N VAL A 97 8.65 4.82 2.11
CA VAL A 97 8.53 4.92 0.65
C VAL A 97 9.29 3.76 0.01
N LEU A 98 8.57 2.88 -0.65
CA LEU A 98 9.12 1.76 -1.39
C LEU A 98 9.18 2.12 -2.88
N GLN A 99 10.38 2.20 -3.41
CA GLN A 99 10.62 2.56 -4.81
C GLN A 99 11.94 1.99 -5.30
N ALA A 100 12.03 1.79 -6.61
CA ALA A 100 13.29 1.43 -7.25
C ALA A 100 14.07 2.67 -7.66
N ASP A 101 15.37 2.69 -7.44
CA ASP A 101 16.26 3.70 -8.04
C ASP A 101 16.57 3.30 -9.47
N MET A 102 16.01 4.04 -10.43
CA MET A 102 16.16 3.78 -11.86
C MET A 102 16.20 5.10 -12.64
N ALA A 103 17.13 5.21 -13.57
CA ALA A 103 17.33 6.40 -14.40
C ALA A 103 16.11 6.79 -15.26
N CYS A 104 15.15 5.88 -15.47
CA CYS A 104 13.91 6.18 -16.19
C CYS A 104 12.81 6.80 -15.31
N ARG A 105 13.05 6.97 -14.02
CA ARG A 105 12.08 7.53 -13.07
C ARG A 105 12.45 8.95 -12.65
N PRO A 106 11.45 9.83 -12.46
CA PRO A 106 10.05 9.68 -12.81
C PRO A 106 9.85 9.75 -14.34
N CYS A 107 9.09 8.82 -14.92
CA CYS A 107 8.74 8.86 -16.35
C CYS A 107 7.35 9.48 -16.62
N SER A 108 6.59 9.73 -15.57
CA SER A 108 5.31 10.41 -15.59
C SER A 108 5.08 11.20 -14.31
N VAL A 109 4.49 12.39 -14.43
CA VAL A 109 4.09 13.21 -13.27
C VAL A 109 2.85 12.62 -12.60
N PHE A 110 1.89 12.15 -13.38
CA PHE A 110 0.58 11.67 -12.91
C PHE A 110 0.38 10.16 -13.10
N GLY A 111 1.40 9.39 -13.44
CA GLY A 111 1.27 7.95 -13.68
C GLY A 111 0.51 7.56 -14.95
N ASN A 112 0.12 8.52 -15.79
CA ASN A 112 -0.78 8.36 -16.94
C ASN A 112 -0.09 8.02 -18.27
N LYS A 113 1.24 7.85 -18.26
CA LYS A 113 1.99 7.46 -19.44
C LYS A 113 2.29 5.97 -19.43
N PRO A 114 2.22 5.28 -20.59
CA PRO A 114 2.65 3.89 -20.68
C PRO A 114 4.13 3.75 -20.34
N CYS A 115 4.51 2.59 -19.80
CA CYS A 115 5.90 2.31 -19.50
C CYS A 115 6.74 2.31 -20.79
N ARG A 116 7.83 3.10 -20.80
CA ARG A 116 8.76 3.22 -21.95
C ARG A 116 9.31 1.86 -22.41
N TYR A 117 9.51 0.95 -21.46
CA TYR A 117 10.06 -0.39 -21.72
C TYR A 117 8.98 -1.48 -21.80
N GLY A 118 7.73 -1.16 -21.52
CA GLY A 118 6.60 -2.08 -21.56
C GLY A 118 6.57 -3.13 -20.43
N ASP A 119 7.59 -3.20 -19.58
CA ASP A 119 7.78 -4.25 -18.58
C ASP A 119 7.49 -3.85 -17.13
N TYR A 120 7.30 -2.55 -16.87
CA TYR A 120 7.03 -2.00 -15.54
C TYR A 120 8.06 -2.42 -14.47
N ARG A 121 9.34 -2.55 -14.88
CA ARG A 121 10.45 -3.01 -14.03
C ARG A 121 10.57 -2.26 -12.71
N CYS A 122 10.22 -0.98 -12.65
CA CYS A 122 10.25 -0.17 -11.42
C CYS A 122 9.23 -0.66 -10.38
N LEU A 123 8.04 -1.05 -10.80
CA LEU A 123 7.03 -1.65 -9.91
C LEU A 123 7.41 -3.09 -9.52
N LYS A 124 7.92 -3.86 -10.48
CA LYS A 124 8.32 -5.26 -10.22
C LYS A 124 9.54 -5.38 -9.29
N ALA A 125 10.36 -4.33 -9.20
CA ALA A 125 11.48 -4.29 -8.27
C ALA A 125 11.04 -4.08 -6.81
N VAL A 126 9.83 -3.56 -6.57
CA VAL A 126 9.24 -3.48 -5.23
C VAL A 126 8.43 -4.75 -5.00
N THR A 127 9.00 -5.67 -4.23
CA THR A 127 8.37 -6.99 -4.02
C THR A 127 7.32 -6.96 -2.91
N PRO A 128 6.36 -7.89 -2.89
CA PRO A 128 5.41 -8.04 -1.79
C PRO A 128 6.09 -8.24 -0.43
N GLU A 129 7.24 -8.92 -0.39
CA GLU A 129 8.03 -9.17 0.82
C GLU A 129 8.59 -7.85 1.40
N MET A 130 9.04 -6.93 0.54
CA MET A 130 9.50 -5.61 0.98
C MET A 130 8.36 -4.83 1.66
N ALA A 131 7.17 -4.85 1.08
CA ALA A 131 6.00 -4.20 1.65
C ALA A 131 5.58 -4.85 2.98
N ALA A 132 5.47 -6.18 3.01
CA ALA A 132 5.09 -6.92 4.21
C ALA A 132 6.10 -6.74 5.36
N ARG A 133 7.40 -6.72 5.04
CA ARG A 133 8.46 -6.45 6.00
C ARG A 133 8.33 -5.03 6.58
N ARG A 134 8.11 -4.02 5.72
CA ARG A 134 7.96 -2.64 6.21
C ARG A 134 6.72 -2.47 7.09
N VAL A 135 5.60 -3.11 6.76
CA VAL A 135 4.42 -3.14 7.63
C VAL A 135 4.77 -3.77 8.98
N ALA A 136 5.48 -4.90 8.99
CA ALA A 136 5.87 -5.57 10.23
C ALA A 136 6.81 -4.72 11.11
N GLU A 137 7.71 -3.95 10.50
CA GLU A 137 8.57 -2.99 11.21
C GLU A 137 7.77 -1.87 11.88
N ILE A 138 6.74 -1.34 11.18
CA ILE A 138 5.86 -0.28 11.69
C ILE A 138 4.98 -0.78 12.83
N THR A 139 4.40 -1.98 12.68
CA THR A 139 3.44 -2.54 13.64
C THR A 139 4.10 -3.30 14.79
N GLY A 140 5.43 -3.39 14.84
CA GLY A 140 6.15 -4.16 15.84
C GLY A 140 5.95 -5.68 15.74
N SER A 141 5.49 -6.17 14.56
CA SER A 141 5.15 -7.57 14.33
C SER A 141 6.28 -8.38 13.70
N LEU A 142 7.53 -7.90 13.73
CA LEU A 142 8.68 -8.71 13.30
C LEU A 142 8.81 -9.93 14.20
N PRO A 143 9.07 -11.13 13.65
CA PRO A 143 9.47 -12.25 14.47
C PRO A 143 10.75 -11.83 15.20
N GLU A 144 10.78 -12.02 16.51
CA GLU A 144 12.02 -11.89 17.28
C GLU A 144 13.07 -12.76 16.60
N CYS A 145 14.21 -12.18 16.22
CA CYS A 145 15.35 -12.96 15.82
C CYS A 145 15.69 -13.84 17.03
N SER A 146 15.32 -15.11 16.99
CA SER A 146 15.81 -16.10 17.94
C SER A 146 17.32 -16.13 17.75
N GLY A 147 18.02 -15.32 18.54
CA GLY A 147 19.45 -15.37 18.68
C GLY A 147 19.80 -16.72 19.28
N ASN A 148 20.18 -17.66 18.43
CA ASN A 148 20.95 -18.79 18.88
C ASN A 148 22.31 -18.24 19.31
N GLY A 149 22.51 -18.19 20.66
CA GLY A 149 23.84 -18.06 21.26
C GLY A 149 24.69 -19.29 20.99
#